data_26d748a3b7a0dd1c3aa2c0dba3c10331
#
_entry.id   26d748a3b7a0dd1c3aa2c0dba3c10331
#
_cell.length_a   1.000
_cell.length_b   1.000
_cell.length_c   1.000
_cell.angle_alpha   90.00
_cell.angle_beta   90.00
_cell.angle_gamma   90.00
#
_symmetry.space_group_name_H-M   'P 1'
#
loop_
_entity.id
_entity.type
_entity.pdbx_description
1 polymer ?
#
loop_
_entity_poly.entity_id
_entity_poly.type
_entity_poly.pdbx_seq_one_letter_code
_entity_poly.pdbx_strand_id
1 'polypeptide(L)'
;VLLLGYPPGKQEKIRSRLGYMPQRFSLYGDLTVMENIIFFGSMYGLSKKIILERAEQILLITGMNSFQKRLADQLSGGMKQKLALTSALITRPEMLILDEPTYGVDPDSRKEFWKILYHLNREGLTILVSTPYMDEAELCNQVAFINAGRIKAMDSPTGLRQAFGHRVLELRIASNDPAILNGVAGLLDISFYGYKYKVVVDDETQARINIVRHLEQQGISMLNIIEVSPSMEDVFVFLAEDEVA
;
A
#
# COMPACT_ATOMS: atom_id res chain seq x y z
N VAL A 1 19.00 15.76 -2.06
CA VAL A 1 18.12 14.98 -1.14
C VAL A 1 18.91 14.73 0.15
N LEU A 2 18.27 14.91 1.30
CA LEU A 2 18.80 14.56 2.62
C LEU A 2 17.96 13.43 3.20
N LEU A 3 18.60 12.42 3.80
CA LEU A 3 17.94 11.36 4.54
C LEU A 3 18.35 11.46 6.02
N LEU A 4 17.39 11.59 6.92
CA LEU A 4 17.66 11.83 8.35
C LEU A 4 18.61 13.02 8.61
N GLY A 5 18.53 14.06 7.76
CA GLY A 5 19.39 15.24 7.81
C GLY A 5 20.80 15.04 7.22
N TYR A 6 21.13 13.87 6.70
CA TYR A 6 22.45 13.57 6.11
C TYR A 6 22.40 13.47 4.59
N PRO A 7 23.45 13.96 3.88
CA PRO A 7 23.61 13.73 2.45
C PRO A 7 23.95 12.27 2.15
N PRO A 8 23.71 11.75 0.91
CA PRO A 8 23.92 10.36 0.52
C PRO A 8 25.33 9.83 0.80
N GLY A 9 26.36 10.67 0.86
CA GLY A 9 27.74 10.27 1.16
C GLY A 9 28.00 9.88 2.62
N LYS A 10 27.04 10.06 3.55
CA LYS A 10 27.20 9.70 4.97
C LYS A 10 26.51 8.36 5.30
N GLN A 11 26.77 7.33 4.50
CA GLN A 11 26.06 6.04 4.54
C GLN A 11 26.09 5.36 5.92
N GLU A 12 27.21 5.36 6.65
CA GLU A 12 27.29 4.72 7.97
C GLU A 12 26.36 5.36 8.99
N LYS A 13 26.27 6.70 9.00
CA LYS A 13 25.38 7.45 9.90
C LYS A 13 23.91 7.21 9.57
N ILE A 14 23.58 7.02 8.29
CA ILE A 14 22.24 6.70 7.85
C ILE A 14 21.89 5.26 8.21
N ARG A 15 22.76 4.29 7.89
CA ARG A 15 22.50 2.86 8.12
C ARG A 15 22.27 2.52 9.59
N SER A 16 22.98 3.16 10.52
CA SER A 16 22.81 2.91 11.96
C SER A 16 21.46 3.40 12.51
N ARG A 17 20.75 4.26 11.77
CA ARG A 17 19.48 4.89 12.16
C ARG A 17 18.30 4.46 11.27
N LEU A 18 18.55 3.57 10.31
CA LEU A 18 17.59 3.12 9.33
C LEU A 18 17.30 1.63 9.54
N GLY A 19 16.03 1.27 9.61
CA GLY A 19 15.55 -0.09 9.43
C GLY A 19 15.12 -0.29 7.98
N TYR A 20 15.46 -1.43 7.40
CA TYR A 20 15.07 -1.76 6.03
C TYR A 20 14.52 -3.17 5.94
N MET A 21 13.39 -3.31 5.31
CA MET A 21 12.76 -4.58 4.99
C MET A 21 12.54 -4.65 3.48
N PRO A 22 13.37 -5.40 2.74
CA PRO A 22 13.19 -5.62 1.31
C PRO A 22 11.98 -6.51 1.02
N GLN A 23 11.47 -6.45 -0.19
CA GLN A 23 10.34 -7.27 -0.67
C GLN A 23 10.54 -8.78 -0.39
N ARG A 24 11.77 -9.27 -0.59
CA ARG A 24 12.17 -10.63 -0.24
C ARG A 24 13.15 -10.59 0.92
N PHE A 25 12.62 -10.62 2.12
CA PHE A 25 13.47 -10.69 3.32
C PHE A 25 14.01 -12.12 3.49
N SER A 26 15.33 -12.25 3.52
CA SER A 26 16.01 -13.55 3.66
C SER A 26 16.04 -13.98 5.14
N LEU A 27 14.93 -14.56 5.63
CA LEU A 27 14.93 -15.26 6.91
C LEU A 27 15.66 -16.61 6.76
N TYR A 28 16.37 -17.00 7.81
CA TYR A 28 16.98 -18.33 7.90
C TYR A 28 15.91 -19.31 8.38
N GLY A 29 15.45 -20.17 7.48
CA GLY A 29 14.33 -21.09 7.73
C GLY A 29 14.62 -22.14 8.81
N ASP A 30 15.86 -22.57 8.89
CA ASP A 30 16.43 -23.51 9.87
C ASP A 30 16.72 -22.90 11.24
N LEU A 31 16.63 -21.58 11.37
CA LEU A 31 16.70 -20.88 12.64
C LEU A 31 15.33 -20.59 13.22
N THR A 32 15.23 -20.58 14.53
CA THR A 32 14.03 -20.15 15.25
C THR A 32 13.80 -18.66 15.09
N VAL A 33 12.61 -18.18 15.46
CA VAL A 33 12.27 -16.75 15.51
C VAL A 33 13.33 -15.97 16.31
N MET A 34 13.67 -16.44 17.52
CA MET A 34 14.65 -15.77 18.37
C MET A 34 16.06 -15.80 17.78
N GLU A 35 16.48 -16.92 17.19
CA GLU A 35 17.81 -17.04 16.56
C GLU A 35 17.94 -16.13 15.34
N ASN A 36 16.88 -15.98 14.51
CA ASN A 36 16.87 -14.99 13.44
C ASN A 36 17.07 -13.57 13.99
N ILE A 37 16.34 -13.19 15.05
CA ILE A 37 16.46 -11.86 15.66
C ILE A 37 17.88 -11.64 16.22
N ILE A 38 18.46 -12.65 16.89
CA ILE A 38 19.82 -12.57 17.40
C ILE A 38 20.82 -12.42 16.25
N PHE A 39 20.65 -13.17 15.18
CA PHE A 39 21.50 -13.10 14.00
C PHE A 39 21.52 -11.68 13.41
N PHE A 40 20.34 -11.13 13.09
CA PHE A 40 20.25 -9.79 12.51
C PHE A 40 20.74 -8.71 13.48
N GLY A 41 20.38 -8.78 14.75
CA GLY A 41 20.88 -7.82 15.75
C GLY A 41 22.40 -7.85 15.90
N SER A 42 23.01 -9.04 15.82
CA SER A 42 24.47 -9.23 15.88
C SER A 42 25.18 -8.64 14.66
N MET A 43 24.59 -8.71 13.47
CA MET A 43 25.13 -8.07 12.25
C MET A 43 25.26 -6.55 12.39
N TYR A 44 24.41 -5.92 13.21
CA TYR A 44 24.51 -4.50 13.55
C TYR A 44 25.39 -4.22 14.77
N GLY A 45 26.13 -5.21 15.27
CA GLY A 45 27.05 -5.06 16.39
C GLY A 45 26.39 -4.96 17.76
N LEU A 46 25.11 -5.30 17.89
CA LEU A 46 24.42 -5.30 19.18
C LEU A 46 24.87 -6.49 20.05
N SER A 47 25.07 -6.25 21.35
CA SER A 47 25.36 -7.35 22.28
C SER A 47 24.10 -8.22 22.46
N LYS A 48 24.32 -9.52 22.74
CA LYS A 48 23.20 -10.48 22.96
C LYS A 48 22.24 -10.01 24.06
N LYS A 49 22.75 -9.38 25.11
CA LYS A 49 21.92 -8.81 26.19
C LYS A 49 20.96 -7.76 25.68
N ILE A 50 21.46 -6.80 24.88
CA ILE A 50 20.64 -5.73 24.28
C ILE A 50 19.61 -6.31 23.30
N ILE A 51 20.01 -7.31 22.51
CA ILE A 51 19.10 -7.96 21.55
C ILE A 51 17.94 -8.62 22.29
N LEU A 52 18.21 -9.40 23.33
CA LEU A 52 17.17 -10.10 24.10
C LEU A 52 16.19 -9.11 24.77
N GLU A 53 16.71 -8.05 25.38
CA GLU A 53 15.89 -7.00 26.01
C GLU A 53 14.96 -6.31 25.00
N ARG A 54 15.50 -5.94 23.83
CA ARG A 54 14.71 -5.28 22.75
C ARG A 54 13.73 -6.26 22.10
N ALA A 55 14.16 -7.50 21.87
CA ALA A 55 13.33 -8.53 21.25
C ALA A 55 12.07 -8.79 22.06
N GLU A 56 12.15 -8.84 23.39
CA GLU A 56 10.98 -9.04 24.25
C GLU A 56 9.88 -7.98 23.98
N GLN A 57 10.27 -6.71 23.92
CA GLN A 57 9.35 -5.60 23.66
C GLN A 57 8.76 -5.66 22.23
N ILE A 58 9.62 -5.89 21.22
CA ILE A 58 9.19 -5.89 19.82
C ILE A 58 8.29 -7.10 19.53
N LEU A 59 8.59 -8.27 20.09
CA LEU A 59 7.80 -9.47 19.92
C LEU A 59 6.39 -9.33 20.53
N LEU A 60 6.24 -8.55 21.61
CA LEU A 60 4.91 -8.21 22.15
C LEU A 60 4.13 -7.34 21.15
N ILE A 61 4.74 -6.30 20.60
CA ILE A 61 4.11 -5.40 19.62
C ILE A 61 3.71 -6.17 18.36
N THR A 62 4.57 -7.06 17.85
CA THR A 62 4.31 -7.82 16.63
C THR A 62 3.45 -9.08 16.85
N GLY A 63 3.09 -9.40 18.08
CA GLY A 63 2.30 -10.58 18.43
C GLY A 63 3.06 -11.91 18.22
N MET A 64 4.40 -11.87 18.20
CA MET A 64 5.25 -13.04 17.94
C MET A 64 5.82 -13.69 19.21
N ASN A 65 5.45 -13.19 20.39
CA ASN A 65 6.05 -13.61 21.67
C ASN A 65 5.91 -15.12 21.95
N SER A 66 4.77 -15.73 21.61
CA SER A 66 4.54 -17.17 21.83
C SER A 66 5.27 -18.07 20.82
N PHE A 67 5.87 -17.51 19.78
CA PHE A 67 6.50 -18.25 18.68
C PHE A 67 8.04 -18.23 18.70
N GLN A 68 8.68 -17.70 19.74
CA GLN A 68 10.13 -17.49 19.82
C GLN A 68 10.97 -18.73 19.48
N LYS A 69 10.50 -19.91 19.87
CA LYS A 69 11.18 -21.20 19.66
C LYS A 69 10.79 -21.92 18.37
N ARG A 70 9.87 -21.35 17.59
CA ARG A 70 9.42 -21.93 16.32
C ARG A 70 10.42 -21.65 15.22
N LEU A 71 10.69 -22.61 14.35
CA LEU A 71 11.53 -22.42 13.18
C LEU A 71 10.86 -21.47 12.19
N ALA A 72 11.64 -20.62 11.53
CA ALA A 72 11.09 -19.64 10.57
C ALA A 72 10.37 -20.30 9.39
N ASP A 73 10.83 -21.47 8.95
CA ASP A 73 10.14 -22.22 7.87
C ASP A 73 8.74 -22.72 8.26
N GLN A 74 8.47 -22.88 9.55
CA GLN A 74 7.17 -23.32 10.07
C GLN A 74 6.17 -22.18 10.26
N LEU A 75 6.57 -20.93 9.95
CA LEU A 75 5.71 -19.76 10.06
C LEU A 75 4.85 -19.58 8.80
N SER A 76 3.62 -19.06 8.97
CA SER A 76 2.81 -18.59 7.85
C SER A 76 3.46 -17.38 7.16
N GLY A 77 3.01 -17.03 5.95
CA GLY A 77 3.49 -15.85 5.22
C GLY A 77 3.43 -14.57 6.05
N GLY A 78 2.28 -14.28 6.65
CA GLY A 78 2.11 -13.11 7.51
C GLY A 78 3.00 -13.13 8.76
N MET A 79 3.22 -14.31 9.36
CA MET A 79 4.17 -14.44 10.48
C MET A 79 5.62 -14.23 10.04
N LYS A 80 6.01 -14.68 8.85
CA LYS A 80 7.33 -14.40 8.28
C LYS A 80 7.55 -12.90 8.08
N GLN A 81 6.53 -12.18 7.60
CA GLN A 81 6.59 -10.72 7.47
C GLN A 81 6.72 -10.03 8.85
N LYS A 82 5.98 -10.49 9.86
CA LYS A 82 6.12 -9.97 11.23
C LYS A 82 7.51 -10.23 11.81
N LEU A 83 8.12 -11.38 11.53
CA LEU A 83 9.50 -11.68 11.94
C LEU A 83 10.52 -10.79 11.20
N ALA A 84 10.33 -10.55 9.91
CA ALA A 84 11.15 -9.65 9.12
C ALA A 84 11.09 -8.21 9.66
N LEU A 85 9.88 -7.73 9.97
CA LEU A 85 9.65 -6.44 10.61
C LEU A 85 10.35 -6.37 11.98
N THR A 86 10.19 -7.41 12.81
CA THR A 86 10.85 -7.51 14.12
C THR A 86 12.37 -7.40 13.99
N SER A 87 12.95 -8.07 13.00
CA SER A 87 14.39 -8.04 12.72
C SER A 87 14.86 -6.65 12.25
N ALA A 88 14.06 -5.94 11.46
CA ALA A 88 14.36 -4.58 11.04
C ALA A 88 14.26 -3.56 12.20
N LEU A 89 13.41 -3.81 13.18
CA LEU A 89 13.19 -2.95 14.34
C LEU A 89 14.23 -3.15 15.46
N ILE A 90 15.03 -4.24 15.45
CA ILE A 90 15.90 -4.60 16.57
C ILE A 90 16.97 -3.54 16.86
N THR A 91 17.37 -2.78 15.85
CA THR A 91 18.33 -1.67 15.98
C THR A 91 17.72 -0.42 16.62
N ARG A 92 16.39 -0.35 16.79
CA ARG A 92 15.62 0.85 17.15
C ARG A 92 15.88 1.99 16.17
N PRO A 93 15.51 1.82 14.91
CA PRO A 93 15.75 2.83 13.89
C PRO A 93 14.88 4.08 14.14
N GLU A 94 15.30 5.23 13.59
CA GLU A 94 14.51 6.47 13.56
C GLU A 94 13.59 6.51 12.33
N MET A 95 13.92 5.75 11.30
CA MET A 95 13.14 5.60 10.09
C MET A 95 13.14 4.13 9.65
N LEU A 96 11.97 3.66 9.20
CA LEU A 96 11.78 2.32 8.66
C LEU A 96 11.39 2.44 7.19
N ILE A 97 12.09 1.73 6.31
CA ILE A 97 11.75 1.59 4.90
C ILE A 97 11.29 0.16 4.65
N LEU A 98 10.09 0.02 4.12
CA LEU A 98 9.45 -1.25 3.82
C LEU A 98 9.15 -1.33 2.33
N ASP A 99 9.71 -2.33 1.66
CA ASP A 99 9.51 -2.53 0.23
C ASP A 99 8.51 -3.66 0.00
N GLU A 100 7.29 -3.30 -0.41
CA GLU A 100 6.14 -4.20 -0.61
C GLU A 100 5.95 -5.22 0.54
N PRO A 101 5.86 -4.76 1.82
CA PRO A 101 5.98 -5.64 2.98
C PRO A 101 4.84 -6.66 3.11
N THR A 102 3.74 -6.47 2.40
CA THR A 102 2.53 -7.30 2.48
C THR A 102 2.26 -8.08 1.19
N TYR A 103 3.22 -8.07 0.25
CA TYR A 103 3.08 -8.78 -1.01
C TYR A 103 2.90 -10.29 -0.76
N GLY A 104 1.85 -10.89 -1.35
CA GLY A 104 1.54 -12.31 -1.21
C GLY A 104 1.02 -12.73 0.18
N VAL A 105 0.65 -11.77 1.03
CA VAL A 105 0.07 -12.02 2.35
C VAL A 105 -1.46 -11.97 2.27
N ASP A 106 -2.11 -12.87 3.02
CA ASP A 106 -3.58 -12.90 3.11
C ASP A 106 -4.17 -11.60 3.71
N PRO A 107 -5.44 -11.26 3.39
CA PRO A 107 -6.03 -9.99 3.78
C PRO A 107 -6.08 -9.74 5.31
N ASP A 108 -6.26 -10.78 6.11
CA ASP A 108 -6.35 -10.62 7.57
C ASP A 108 -4.96 -10.35 8.16
N SER A 109 -3.95 -11.09 7.73
CA SER A 109 -2.55 -10.85 8.10
C SER A 109 -2.07 -9.47 7.64
N ARG A 110 -2.51 -8.98 6.46
CA ARG A 110 -2.24 -7.60 5.99
C ARG A 110 -2.81 -6.56 6.95
N LYS A 111 -4.07 -6.69 7.35
CA LYS A 111 -4.70 -5.78 8.33
C LYS A 111 -3.96 -5.75 9.66
N GLU A 112 -3.54 -6.92 10.16
CA GLU A 112 -2.75 -6.99 11.39
C GLU A 112 -1.38 -6.32 11.25
N PHE A 113 -0.70 -6.52 10.12
CA PHE A 113 0.58 -5.89 9.83
C PHE A 113 0.46 -4.36 9.83
N TRP A 114 -0.55 -3.81 9.16
CA TRP A 114 -0.82 -2.37 9.14
C TRP A 114 -1.16 -1.80 10.52
N LYS A 115 -1.87 -2.55 11.38
CA LYS A 115 -2.10 -2.13 12.78
C LYS A 115 -0.79 -1.98 13.55
N ILE A 116 0.19 -2.87 13.31
CA ILE A 116 1.52 -2.76 13.91
C ILE A 116 2.23 -1.50 13.41
N LEU A 117 2.22 -1.23 12.10
CA LEU A 117 2.82 -0.01 11.53
C LEU A 117 2.19 1.26 12.11
N TYR A 118 0.87 1.29 12.25
CA TYR A 118 0.14 2.40 12.88
C TYR A 118 0.59 2.64 14.33
N HIS A 119 0.71 1.57 15.11
CA HIS A 119 1.19 1.66 16.49
C HIS A 119 2.60 2.25 16.54
N LEU A 120 3.53 1.74 15.75
CA LEU A 120 4.90 2.24 15.68
C LEU A 120 4.99 3.70 15.22
N ASN A 121 4.17 4.09 14.25
CA ASN A 121 4.13 5.49 13.77
C ASN A 121 3.62 6.44 14.86
N ARG A 122 2.61 6.04 15.65
CA ARG A 122 2.13 6.81 16.80
C ARG A 122 3.17 6.98 17.91
N GLU A 123 4.12 6.05 18.02
CA GLU A 123 5.27 6.14 18.93
C GLU A 123 6.41 7.02 18.35
N GLY A 124 6.22 7.62 17.17
CA GLY A 124 7.14 8.57 16.56
C GLY A 124 8.07 7.98 15.51
N LEU A 125 7.92 6.69 15.15
CA LEU A 125 8.71 6.09 14.08
C LEU A 125 8.25 6.63 12.72
N THR A 126 9.17 7.19 11.94
CA THR A 126 8.91 7.52 10.53
C THR A 126 8.92 6.26 9.69
N ILE A 127 7.86 6.03 8.91
CA ILE A 127 7.73 4.81 8.10
C ILE A 127 7.49 5.20 6.65
N LEU A 128 8.34 4.69 5.76
CA LEU A 128 8.18 4.77 4.31
C LEU A 128 7.85 3.38 3.78
N VAL A 129 6.71 3.25 3.10
CA VAL A 129 6.25 1.98 2.52
C VAL A 129 6.14 2.15 1.02
N SER A 130 6.73 1.25 0.23
CA SER A 130 6.32 1.04 -1.15
C SER A 130 5.22 -0.04 -1.18
N THR A 131 4.18 0.17 -1.96
CA THR A 131 3.10 -0.80 -2.12
C THR A 131 2.43 -0.66 -3.49
N PRO A 132 2.05 -1.77 -4.16
CA PRO A 132 1.22 -1.73 -5.35
C PRO A 132 -0.29 -1.69 -5.00
N TYR A 133 -0.64 -1.77 -3.72
CA TYR A 133 -2.04 -1.85 -3.28
C TYR A 133 -2.58 -0.49 -2.92
N MET A 134 -3.58 -0.02 -3.65
CA MET A 134 -4.15 1.32 -3.46
C MET A 134 -4.97 1.43 -2.16
N ASP A 135 -5.53 0.33 -1.66
CA ASP A 135 -6.18 0.26 -0.35
C ASP A 135 -5.18 0.48 0.80
N GLU A 136 -3.91 0.13 0.63
CA GLU A 136 -2.85 0.44 1.60
C GLU A 136 -2.42 1.91 1.54
N ALA A 137 -2.42 2.51 0.35
CA ALA A 137 -2.15 3.94 0.20
C ALA A 137 -3.16 4.80 0.99
N GLU A 138 -4.43 4.37 1.08
CA GLU A 138 -5.46 5.01 1.91
C GLU A 138 -5.11 5.05 3.41
N LEU A 139 -4.23 4.16 3.87
CA LEU A 139 -3.81 4.07 5.26
C LEU A 139 -2.63 4.99 5.61
N CYS A 140 -2.04 5.65 4.61
CA CYS A 140 -0.87 6.50 4.79
C CYS A 140 -1.25 7.95 5.13
N ASN A 141 -0.37 8.67 5.83
CA ASN A 141 -0.53 10.11 6.05
C ASN A 141 -0.24 10.92 4.79
N GLN A 142 0.72 10.46 3.99
CA GLN A 142 1.09 11.02 2.69
C GLN A 142 1.32 9.89 1.69
N VAL A 143 0.97 10.15 0.45
CA VAL A 143 1.14 9.23 -0.69
C VAL A 143 1.87 9.97 -1.79
N ALA A 144 2.87 9.33 -2.39
CA ALA A 144 3.53 9.78 -3.60
C ALA A 144 3.30 8.76 -4.72
N PHE A 145 2.63 9.17 -5.79
CA PHE A 145 2.50 8.34 -6.98
C PHE A 145 3.72 8.47 -7.87
N ILE A 146 4.30 7.33 -8.22
CA ILE A 146 5.48 7.26 -9.09
C ILE A 146 5.09 6.55 -10.38
N ASN A 147 5.32 7.20 -11.52
CA ASN A 147 5.19 6.62 -12.85
C ASN A 147 6.39 7.01 -13.72
N ALA A 148 6.89 6.09 -14.53
CA ALA A 148 8.07 6.31 -15.40
C ALA A 148 9.27 6.95 -14.67
N GLY A 149 9.50 6.58 -13.39
CA GLY A 149 10.61 7.12 -12.58
C GLY A 149 10.42 8.55 -12.09
N ARG A 150 9.23 9.13 -12.19
CA ARG A 150 8.89 10.48 -11.74
C ARG A 150 7.76 10.46 -10.72
N ILE A 151 7.83 11.35 -9.75
CA ILE A 151 6.69 11.61 -8.84
C ILE A 151 5.67 12.45 -9.61
N LYS A 152 4.48 11.90 -9.82
CA LYS A 152 3.37 12.55 -10.51
C LYS A 152 2.54 13.42 -9.60
N ALA A 153 2.27 12.93 -8.41
CA ALA A 153 1.53 13.64 -7.38
C ALA A 153 2.02 13.22 -6.00
N MET A 154 1.97 14.12 -5.03
CA MET A 154 2.29 13.84 -3.65
C MET A 154 1.43 14.70 -2.72
N ASP A 155 0.56 14.05 -1.94
CA ASP A 155 -0.29 14.69 -0.92
C ASP A 155 -0.84 13.62 0.04
N SER A 156 -1.69 14.04 0.98
CA SER A 156 -2.55 13.13 1.73
C SER A 156 -3.54 12.41 0.79
N PRO A 157 -4.04 11.21 1.15
CA PRO A 157 -5.07 10.52 0.35
C PRO A 157 -6.29 11.41 0.06
N THR A 158 -6.71 12.20 1.05
CA THR A 158 -7.83 13.15 0.90
C THR A 158 -7.48 14.28 -0.07
N GLY A 159 -6.27 14.85 0.03
CA GLY A 159 -5.81 15.89 -0.88
C GLY A 159 -5.72 15.41 -2.33
N LEU A 160 -5.18 14.20 -2.55
CA LEU A 160 -5.10 13.60 -3.88
C LEU A 160 -6.49 13.38 -4.51
N ARG A 161 -7.46 12.88 -3.72
CA ARG A 161 -8.84 12.74 -4.21
C ARG A 161 -9.52 14.08 -4.52
N GLN A 162 -9.25 15.11 -3.71
CA GLN A 162 -9.78 16.46 -3.97
C GLN A 162 -9.15 17.10 -5.21
N ALA A 163 -7.87 16.85 -5.44
CA ALA A 163 -7.13 17.35 -6.60
C ALA A 163 -7.47 16.61 -7.90
N PHE A 164 -8.14 15.46 -7.83
CA PHE A 164 -8.50 14.64 -8.99
C PHE A 164 -9.35 15.40 -10.03
N GLY A 165 -10.22 16.33 -9.58
CA GLY A 165 -10.93 17.26 -10.44
C GLY A 165 -12.08 16.67 -11.25
N HIS A 166 -12.20 15.37 -11.35
CA HIS A 166 -13.22 14.66 -12.12
C HIS A 166 -14.27 14.01 -11.20
N ARG A 167 -15.43 13.64 -11.76
CA ARG A 167 -16.48 12.91 -11.08
C ARG A 167 -16.43 11.44 -11.46
N VAL A 168 -16.81 10.59 -10.53
CA VAL A 168 -16.87 9.14 -10.74
C VAL A 168 -18.31 8.68 -10.57
N LEU A 169 -18.84 7.99 -11.59
CA LEU A 169 -20.17 7.41 -11.56
C LEU A 169 -20.06 5.89 -11.53
N GLU A 170 -20.82 5.26 -10.64
CA GLU A 170 -21.03 3.82 -10.63
C GLU A 170 -22.40 3.52 -11.26
N LEU A 171 -22.40 2.63 -12.26
CA LEU A 171 -23.59 2.24 -12.99
C LEU A 171 -23.83 0.74 -12.85
N ARG A 172 -25.13 0.38 -12.76
CA ARG A 172 -25.61 -0.98 -12.96
C ARG A 172 -26.52 -1.00 -14.17
N ILE A 173 -26.17 -1.83 -15.13
CA ILE A 173 -26.85 -1.92 -16.45
C ILE A 173 -27.27 -3.37 -16.63
N ALA A 174 -28.39 -3.60 -17.32
CA ALA A 174 -28.88 -4.94 -17.66
C ALA A 174 -28.06 -5.54 -18.84
N SER A 175 -26.75 -5.49 -18.73
CA SER A 175 -25.78 -6.05 -19.69
C SER A 175 -24.49 -6.41 -18.98
N ASN A 176 -23.82 -7.44 -19.48
CA ASN A 176 -22.48 -7.85 -19.03
C ASN A 176 -21.42 -7.59 -20.12
N ASP A 177 -21.74 -6.80 -21.14
CA ASP A 177 -20.79 -6.45 -22.18
C ASP A 177 -19.87 -5.31 -21.70
N PRO A 178 -18.55 -5.55 -21.48
CA PRO A 178 -17.63 -4.51 -21.02
C PRO A 178 -17.52 -3.32 -21.98
N ALA A 179 -17.88 -3.49 -23.26
CA ALA A 179 -17.79 -2.47 -24.29
C ALA A 179 -19.07 -1.64 -24.46
N ILE A 180 -20.12 -1.92 -23.67
CA ILE A 180 -21.45 -1.32 -23.84
C ILE A 180 -21.46 0.21 -23.78
N LEU A 181 -20.53 0.80 -23.06
CA LEU A 181 -20.41 2.25 -22.91
C LEU A 181 -19.37 2.88 -23.86
N ASN A 182 -18.71 2.09 -24.72
CA ASN A 182 -17.72 2.61 -25.64
C ASN A 182 -18.34 3.61 -26.61
N GLY A 183 -17.66 4.73 -26.82
CA GLY A 183 -18.11 5.79 -27.73
C GLY A 183 -19.19 6.72 -27.15
N VAL A 184 -19.56 6.56 -25.87
CA VAL A 184 -20.42 7.53 -25.17
C VAL A 184 -19.63 8.81 -24.94
N ALA A 185 -20.12 9.93 -25.46
CA ALA A 185 -19.47 11.23 -25.33
C ALA A 185 -19.43 11.71 -23.86
N GLY A 186 -18.27 12.22 -23.43
CA GLY A 186 -18.09 12.78 -22.08
C GLY A 186 -17.64 11.76 -21.03
N LEU A 187 -17.36 10.51 -21.44
CA LEU A 187 -16.67 9.53 -20.58
C LEU A 187 -15.15 9.62 -20.84
N LEU A 188 -14.39 9.82 -19.78
CA LEU A 188 -12.92 9.91 -19.82
C LEU A 188 -12.28 8.53 -19.63
N ASP A 189 -12.83 7.73 -18.69
CA ASP A 189 -12.43 6.35 -18.46
C ASP A 189 -13.64 5.47 -18.18
N ILE A 190 -13.53 4.17 -18.53
CA ILE A 190 -14.59 3.17 -18.36
C ILE A 190 -13.96 1.89 -17.81
N SER A 191 -14.33 1.53 -16.59
CA SER A 191 -13.92 0.29 -15.94
C SER A 191 -15.13 -0.64 -15.71
N PHE A 192 -15.00 -1.93 -16.05
CA PHE A 192 -16.05 -2.95 -15.89
C PHE A 192 -15.66 -3.99 -14.84
N TYR A 193 -16.52 -4.21 -13.85
CA TYR A 193 -16.30 -5.15 -12.74
C TYR A 193 -17.26 -6.35 -12.74
N GLY A 194 -17.67 -6.81 -13.93
CA GLY A 194 -18.51 -8.00 -14.13
C GLY A 194 -19.99 -7.80 -13.85
N TYR A 195 -20.37 -6.92 -12.94
CA TYR A 195 -21.78 -6.62 -12.58
C TYR A 195 -22.08 -5.13 -12.49
N LYS A 196 -21.06 -4.30 -12.58
CA LYS A 196 -21.16 -2.84 -12.54
C LYS A 196 -20.09 -2.19 -13.41
N TYR A 197 -20.37 -0.99 -13.85
CA TYR A 197 -19.44 -0.12 -14.56
C TYR A 197 -19.08 1.04 -13.65
N LYS A 198 -17.86 1.51 -13.76
CA LYS A 198 -17.36 2.71 -13.12
C LYS A 198 -16.83 3.61 -14.23
N VAL A 199 -17.27 4.84 -14.29
CA VAL A 199 -16.87 5.78 -15.33
C VAL A 199 -16.37 7.07 -14.71
N VAL A 200 -15.33 7.64 -15.30
CA VAL A 200 -14.79 8.96 -14.94
C VAL A 200 -15.34 9.98 -15.93
N VAL A 201 -15.80 11.11 -15.43
CA VAL A 201 -16.45 12.15 -16.24
C VAL A 201 -16.07 13.55 -15.75
N ASP A 202 -16.08 14.53 -16.66
CA ASP A 202 -15.93 15.95 -16.28
C ASP A 202 -17.25 16.58 -15.85
N ASP A 203 -18.28 16.40 -16.68
CA ASP A 203 -19.63 16.90 -16.42
C ASP A 203 -20.58 15.74 -16.15
N GLU A 204 -20.90 15.55 -14.87
CA GLU A 204 -21.82 14.50 -14.42
C GLU A 204 -23.18 14.59 -15.10
N THR A 205 -23.74 15.80 -15.21
CA THR A 205 -25.11 16.01 -15.75
C THR A 205 -25.16 15.61 -17.21
N GLN A 206 -24.18 16.06 -17.99
CA GLN A 206 -24.14 15.75 -19.42
C GLN A 206 -23.82 14.28 -19.66
N ALA A 207 -22.91 13.69 -18.87
CA ALA A 207 -22.58 12.27 -18.97
C ALA A 207 -23.78 11.37 -18.67
N ARG A 208 -24.58 11.68 -17.63
CA ARG A 208 -25.79 10.94 -17.30
C ARG A 208 -26.78 10.95 -18.49
N ILE A 209 -27.01 12.11 -19.12
CA ILE A 209 -27.89 12.24 -20.29
C ILE A 209 -27.36 11.39 -21.45
N ASN A 210 -26.06 11.44 -21.72
CA ASN A 210 -25.47 10.73 -22.85
C ASN A 210 -25.52 9.21 -22.63
N ILE A 211 -25.21 8.74 -21.40
CA ILE A 211 -25.30 7.32 -21.04
C ILE A 211 -26.73 6.79 -21.21
N VAL A 212 -27.71 7.48 -20.64
CA VAL A 212 -29.16 7.08 -20.76
C VAL A 212 -29.55 6.96 -22.20
N ARG A 213 -29.30 8.01 -23.01
CA ARG A 213 -29.65 8.03 -24.44
C ARG A 213 -29.01 6.89 -25.21
N HIS A 214 -27.72 6.61 -24.93
CA HIS A 214 -26.95 5.54 -25.59
C HIS A 214 -27.55 4.16 -25.28
N LEU A 215 -27.88 3.90 -24.01
CA LEU A 215 -28.48 2.63 -23.59
C LEU A 215 -29.90 2.45 -24.15
N GLU A 216 -30.70 3.50 -24.16
CA GLU A 216 -32.05 3.48 -24.75
C GLU A 216 -32.02 3.15 -26.27
N GLN A 217 -31.06 3.71 -27.01
CA GLN A 217 -30.85 3.38 -28.42
C GLN A 217 -30.52 1.91 -28.68
N GLN A 218 -29.90 1.26 -27.69
CA GLN A 218 -29.56 -0.17 -27.76
C GLN A 218 -30.63 -1.07 -27.12
N GLY A 219 -31.73 -0.48 -26.62
CA GLY A 219 -32.79 -1.24 -25.95
C GLY A 219 -32.39 -1.85 -24.62
N ILE A 220 -31.37 -1.27 -23.95
CA ILE A 220 -30.80 -1.78 -22.69
C ILE A 220 -31.30 -0.93 -21.52
N SER A 221 -31.79 -1.60 -20.49
CA SER A 221 -32.26 -0.92 -19.28
C SER A 221 -31.11 -0.57 -18.36
N MET A 222 -31.04 0.69 -17.93
CA MET A 222 -30.21 1.12 -16.82
C MET A 222 -30.93 0.82 -15.51
N LEU A 223 -30.25 0.12 -14.60
CA LEU A 223 -30.82 -0.27 -13.30
C LEU A 223 -30.51 0.78 -12.23
N ASN A 224 -29.33 1.36 -12.23
CA ASN A 224 -28.93 2.40 -11.28
C ASN A 224 -27.74 3.21 -11.83
N ILE A 225 -27.64 4.48 -11.40
CA ILE A 225 -26.47 5.35 -11.61
C ILE A 225 -26.31 6.28 -10.41
N ILE A 226 -25.19 6.17 -9.73
CA ILE A 226 -24.86 6.97 -8.55
C ILE A 226 -23.48 7.62 -8.70
N GLU A 227 -23.32 8.82 -8.15
CA GLU A 227 -22.01 9.42 -7.95
C GLU A 227 -21.34 8.75 -6.75
N VAL A 228 -20.05 8.43 -6.88
CA VAL A 228 -19.22 7.88 -5.81
C VAL A 228 -17.95 8.70 -5.65
N SER A 229 -17.40 8.72 -4.44
CA SER A 229 -16.11 9.37 -4.22
C SER A 229 -15.01 8.64 -4.99
N PRO A 230 -14.07 9.34 -5.64
CA PRO A 230 -12.92 8.74 -6.29
C PRO A 230 -12.12 7.89 -5.30
N SER A 231 -11.70 6.71 -5.71
CA SER A 231 -10.74 5.88 -4.97
C SER A 231 -9.31 6.30 -5.31
N MET A 232 -8.33 5.85 -4.51
CA MET A 232 -6.91 6.04 -4.85
C MET A 232 -6.52 5.33 -6.16
N GLU A 233 -7.22 4.24 -6.50
CA GLU A 233 -7.03 3.53 -7.78
C GLU A 233 -7.45 4.41 -8.97
N ASP A 234 -8.61 5.10 -8.87
CA ASP A 234 -9.08 6.02 -9.93
C ASP A 234 -8.08 7.16 -10.15
N VAL A 235 -7.60 7.75 -9.05
CA VAL A 235 -6.60 8.83 -9.10
C VAL A 235 -5.30 8.34 -9.74
N PHE A 236 -4.84 7.13 -9.36
CA PHE A 236 -3.59 6.57 -9.88
C PHE A 236 -3.68 6.25 -11.37
N VAL A 237 -4.74 5.56 -11.80
CA VAL A 237 -4.96 5.20 -13.21
C VAL A 237 -4.96 6.45 -14.08
N PHE A 238 -5.74 7.46 -13.68
CA PHE A 238 -5.81 8.73 -14.40
C PHE A 238 -4.46 9.45 -14.52
N LEU A 239 -3.71 9.54 -13.42
CA LEU A 239 -2.37 10.16 -13.40
C LEU A 239 -1.33 9.35 -14.22
N ALA A 240 -1.56 8.06 -14.42
CA ALA A 240 -0.67 7.20 -15.20
C ALA A 240 -0.91 7.32 -16.71
N GLU A 241 -2.14 7.64 -17.14
CA GLU A 241 -2.54 7.75 -18.55
C GLU A 241 -2.19 9.10 -19.18
N ASP A 242 -2.07 10.17 -18.41
CA ASP A 242 -1.76 11.53 -18.88
C ASP A 242 -0.42 11.67 -19.67
N GLU A 243 0.36 10.62 -19.84
CA GLU A 243 1.61 10.61 -20.62
C GLU A 243 1.50 9.88 -21.97
N VAL A 244 0.35 9.31 -22.31
CA VAL A 244 0.16 8.53 -23.57
C VAL A 244 -0.53 9.35 -24.67
N ALA A 245 -0.89 10.59 -24.38
CA ALA A 245 -1.53 11.53 -25.33
C ALA A 245 -0.54 12.49 -25.98
#